data_432c1119634be16b40d78312c9576d0d
#
_entry.id   432c1119634be16b40d78312c9576d0d
#
_cell.length_a   1.000
_cell.length_b   1.000
_cell.length_c   1.000
_cell.angle_alpha   90.00
_cell.angle_beta   90.00
_cell.angle_gamma   90.00
#
_symmetry.space_group_name_H-M   'P 1'
#
loop_
_entity.id
_entity.type
_entity.pdbx_description
1 polymer ?
#
loop_
_entity_poly.entity_id
_entity_poly.type
_entity_poly.pdbx_seq_one_letter_code
_entity_poly.pdbx_strand_id
1 'polypeptide(L)'
;MPKAATKEPKAATKVVAKKTVKLPSPSLSSFNSSSSSSNNAVSKKDIINHLTTIRDYEKMLGNTFKANAYTRVLIKLAAYSGKINNIKDFIIHIGAGERITAKVNELFEKGVIKYEEKNIKGDSNVNFLMELKKIKGIGPVKILQIKNAGIKSIEELKKNPQLLSAKQLIGLQYYKTVETRIPIEEYEQHKKIIEKYLKKLNLTYEFVGSYRRGSKSMGDIDILIKYDPKFKLGDYIENLKTEGYIKEVLSSGKVKFSGIVQIKGETTRQLDILIAPENEYFYSMLYFTGSAAFNTGFREYVKNKFDVSLSEHGFNKDCIKIPEMNSEEDIFNFLGIKYVDPIKRKIFFTPQK
;
A
#
# COMPACT_ATOMS: atom_id res chain seq x y z
N MET A 1 39.25 -1.53 61.46
CA MET A 1 40.39 -1.62 60.53
C MET A 1 40.60 -3.08 60.20
N PRO A 2 40.35 -3.63 59.05
CA PRO A 2 41.12 -3.50 57.81
C PRO A 2 40.25 -3.42 56.55
N LYS A 3 40.88 -2.98 55.45
CA LYS A 3 40.33 -2.74 54.12
C LYS A 3 39.98 -4.06 53.41
N ALA A 4 38.76 -4.16 52.85
CA ALA A 4 38.38 -5.19 51.91
C ALA A 4 38.68 -4.72 50.48
N ALA A 5 39.46 -5.49 49.74
CA ALA A 5 39.78 -5.28 48.34
C ALA A 5 38.68 -5.88 47.44
N THR A 6 38.05 -5.07 46.65
CA THR A 6 37.12 -5.49 45.58
C THR A 6 37.88 -5.94 44.36
N LYS A 7 37.72 -7.22 43.96
CA LYS A 7 38.20 -7.77 42.72
C LYS A 7 37.19 -7.50 41.59
N GLU A 8 37.62 -6.81 40.53
CA GLU A 8 36.88 -6.72 39.28
C GLU A 8 36.93 -8.06 38.51
N PRO A 9 35.84 -8.50 37.88
CA PRO A 9 35.89 -9.62 36.96
C PRO A 9 36.25 -9.16 35.55
N LYS A 10 37.33 -9.70 35.01
CA LYS A 10 37.73 -9.56 33.59
C LYS A 10 36.68 -10.19 32.69
N ALA A 11 36.04 -9.37 31.83
CA ALA A 11 35.17 -9.81 30.75
C ALA A 11 36.04 -10.44 29.63
N ALA A 12 35.85 -11.72 29.40
CA ALA A 12 36.43 -12.42 28.25
C ALA A 12 35.57 -12.22 27.03
N THR A 13 36.06 -11.42 26.10
CA THR A 13 35.44 -11.19 24.77
C THR A 13 35.60 -12.45 23.94
N LYS A 14 34.56 -13.27 23.81
CA LYS A 14 34.49 -14.34 22.80
C LYS A 14 34.13 -13.71 21.44
N VAL A 15 35.13 -13.64 20.60
CA VAL A 15 34.96 -13.38 19.15
C VAL A 15 34.27 -14.60 18.54
N VAL A 16 32.98 -14.45 18.21
CA VAL A 16 32.23 -15.45 17.44
C VAL A 16 32.55 -15.23 15.97
N ALA A 17 33.36 -16.12 15.39
CA ALA A 17 33.64 -16.16 13.96
C ALA A 17 32.33 -16.42 13.19
N LYS A 18 31.91 -15.46 12.35
CA LYS A 18 30.81 -15.63 11.40
C LYS A 18 31.22 -16.68 10.37
N LYS A 19 30.66 -17.89 10.46
CA LYS A 19 30.66 -18.86 9.38
C LYS A 19 29.88 -18.30 8.21
N THR A 20 30.55 -17.88 7.15
CA THR A 20 29.98 -17.63 5.83
C THR A 20 29.45 -18.95 5.27
N VAL A 21 28.15 -19.14 5.32
CA VAL A 21 27.50 -20.24 4.62
C VAL A 21 27.54 -19.90 3.13
N LYS A 22 28.38 -20.54 2.38
CA LYS A 22 28.33 -20.54 0.91
C LYS A 22 27.07 -21.27 0.49
N LEU A 23 26.11 -20.52 -0.06
CA LEU A 23 24.96 -21.09 -0.78
C LEU A 23 25.51 -21.84 -2.01
N PRO A 24 25.06 -23.06 -2.28
CA PRO A 24 25.44 -23.79 -3.48
C PRO A 24 24.90 -23.05 -4.71
N SER A 25 25.78 -22.77 -5.64
CA SER A 25 25.44 -22.31 -6.99
C SER A 25 24.62 -23.40 -7.68
N PRO A 26 23.46 -23.09 -8.30
CA PRO A 26 22.74 -24.09 -9.05
C PRO A 26 23.58 -24.53 -10.25
N SER A 27 23.90 -25.82 -10.33
CA SER A 27 24.60 -26.43 -11.46
C SER A 27 23.76 -26.30 -12.74
N LEU A 28 24.36 -25.75 -13.78
CA LEU A 28 23.77 -25.46 -15.10
C LEU A 28 23.61 -26.70 -16.01
N SER A 29 23.60 -27.91 -15.46
CA SER A 29 23.57 -29.14 -16.27
C SER A 29 22.28 -29.91 -16.10
N SER A 30 21.18 -29.47 -16.75
CA SER A 30 20.09 -30.34 -17.20
C SER A 30 18.89 -29.56 -17.76
N PHE A 31 19.11 -28.72 -18.76
CA PHE A 31 18.00 -28.16 -19.55
C PHE A 31 18.31 -28.36 -21.03
N ASN A 32 18.09 -29.58 -21.52
CA ASN A 32 18.03 -29.84 -22.94
C ASN A 32 16.56 -29.97 -23.39
N SER A 33 16.38 -29.26 -24.46
CA SER A 33 15.24 -29.09 -25.34
C SER A 33 14.45 -30.34 -25.68
N SER A 34 13.12 -30.22 -25.77
CA SER A 34 12.37 -30.67 -26.96
C SER A 34 10.93 -30.18 -27.00
N SER A 35 10.58 -29.68 -28.18
CA SER A 35 9.37 -29.74 -28.99
C SER A 35 8.20 -28.78 -28.70
N SER A 36 8.09 -27.83 -29.60
CA SER A 36 7.03 -27.35 -30.48
C SER A 36 5.56 -27.45 -30.04
N SER A 37 4.99 -26.29 -29.73
CA SER A 37 3.65 -25.90 -30.09
C SER A 37 3.54 -24.38 -30.06
N SER A 38 2.76 -23.78 -30.92
CA SER A 38 2.57 -22.36 -31.24
C SER A 38 2.74 -21.40 -30.01
N ASN A 39 3.91 -20.86 -29.86
CA ASN A 39 4.30 -20.03 -28.73
C ASN A 39 3.99 -18.56 -29.05
N ASN A 40 2.92 -18.04 -28.51
CA ASN A 40 2.92 -16.63 -28.15
C ASN A 40 3.99 -16.44 -27.07
N ALA A 41 5.11 -15.80 -27.42
CA ALA A 41 6.24 -15.61 -26.51
C ALA A 41 5.78 -14.87 -25.25
N VAL A 42 5.98 -15.50 -24.07
CA VAL A 42 5.65 -14.90 -22.79
C VAL A 42 6.41 -13.58 -22.61
N SER A 43 5.66 -12.51 -22.46
CA SER A 43 6.23 -11.17 -22.29
C SER A 43 6.45 -10.83 -20.80
N LYS A 44 7.27 -9.82 -20.53
CA LYS A 44 7.41 -9.25 -19.18
C LYS A 44 6.05 -8.82 -18.60
N LYS A 45 5.14 -8.32 -19.44
CA LYS A 45 3.79 -7.92 -19.02
C LYS A 45 2.97 -9.12 -18.54
N ASP A 46 3.10 -10.27 -19.20
CA ASP A 46 2.40 -11.49 -18.80
C ASP A 46 2.91 -11.99 -17.44
N ILE A 47 4.23 -11.98 -17.22
CA ILE A 47 4.83 -12.31 -15.92
C ILE A 47 4.27 -11.40 -14.84
N ILE A 48 4.21 -10.07 -15.08
CA ILE A 48 3.66 -9.10 -14.14
C ILE A 48 2.19 -9.41 -13.84
N ASN A 49 1.38 -9.71 -14.86
CA ASN A 49 -0.04 -9.99 -14.68
C ASN A 49 -0.26 -11.23 -13.81
N HIS A 50 0.38 -12.35 -14.13
CA HIS A 50 0.25 -13.61 -13.40
C HIS A 50 0.73 -13.48 -11.95
N LEU A 51 1.92 -12.87 -11.71
CA LEU A 51 2.42 -12.68 -10.35
C LEU A 51 1.59 -11.69 -9.55
N THR A 52 0.97 -10.69 -10.20
CA THR A 52 0.02 -9.77 -9.57
C THR A 52 -1.23 -10.50 -9.08
N THR A 53 -1.80 -11.34 -9.93
CA THR A 53 -2.97 -12.17 -9.61
C THR A 53 -2.68 -13.07 -8.39
N ILE A 54 -1.55 -13.77 -8.40
CA ILE A 54 -1.14 -14.64 -7.27
C ILE A 54 -0.90 -13.83 -6.00
N ARG A 55 -0.20 -12.68 -6.10
CA ARG A 55 0.03 -11.78 -4.96
C ARG A 55 -1.29 -11.34 -4.32
N ASP A 56 -2.24 -10.93 -5.14
CA ASP A 56 -3.52 -10.41 -4.65
C ASP A 56 -4.36 -11.51 -4.00
N TYR A 57 -4.31 -12.71 -4.54
CA TYR A 57 -4.93 -13.88 -3.95
C TYR A 57 -4.30 -14.24 -2.59
N GLU A 58 -2.97 -14.32 -2.51
CA GLU A 58 -2.27 -14.58 -1.24
C GLU A 58 -2.55 -13.49 -0.20
N LYS A 59 -2.60 -12.22 -0.62
CA LYS A 59 -2.95 -11.10 0.25
C LYS A 59 -4.40 -11.20 0.76
N MET A 60 -5.31 -11.61 -0.10
CA MET A 60 -6.72 -11.83 0.25
C MET A 60 -6.86 -12.93 1.30
N LEU A 61 -6.08 -14.00 1.19
CA LEU A 61 -6.05 -15.09 2.18
C LEU A 61 -5.31 -14.75 3.47
N GLY A 62 -4.77 -13.53 3.62
CA GLY A 62 -3.98 -13.12 4.78
C GLY A 62 -2.54 -13.63 4.79
N ASN A 63 -2.08 -14.26 3.72
CA ASN A 63 -0.71 -14.76 3.59
C ASN A 63 0.27 -13.62 3.27
N THR A 64 0.38 -12.63 4.17
CA THR A 64 1.15 -11.39 3.97
C THR A 64 2.62 -11.65 3.62
N PHE A 65 3.25 -12.64 4.24
CA PHE A 65 4.65 -12.99 3.94
C PHE A 65 4.83 -13.40 2.47
N LYS A 66 3.94 -14.27 1.96
CA LYS A 66 3.97 -14.68 0.55
C LYS A 66 3.64 -13.52 -0.37
N ALA A 67 2.59 -12.74 -0.07
CA ALA A 67 2.22 -11.57 -0.84
C ALA A 67 3.35 -10.55 -0.95
N ASN A 68 4.08 -10.30 0.14
CA ASN A 68 5.23 -9.41 0.16
C ASN A 68 6.40 -9.94 -0.69
N ALA A 69 6.61 -11.26 -0.75
CA ALA A 69 7.63 -11.86 -1.63
C ALA A 69 7.32 -11.58 -3.10
N TYR A 70 6.06 -11.77 -3.52
CA TYR A 70 5.61 -11.41 -4.88
C TYR A 70 5.72 -9.90 -5.14
N THR A 71 5.35 -9.07 -4.16
CA THR A 71 5.45 -7.61 -4.27
C THR A 71 6.88 -7.17 -4.58
N ARG A 72 7.89 -7.71 -3.87
CA ARG A 72 9.30 -7.40 -4.13
C ARG A 72 9.74 -7.76 -5.56
N VAL A 73 9.28 -8.89 -6.07
CA VAL A 73 9.60 -9.32 -7.45
C VAL A 73 8.91 -8.42 -8.47
N LEU A 74 7.64 -8.07 -8.26
CA LEU A 74 6.89 -7.16 -9.12
C LEU A 74 7.52 -5.77 -9.18
N ILE A 75 8.05 -5.28 -8.07
CA ILE A 75 8.80 -4.02 -8.00
C ILE A 75 10.03 -4.06 -8.90
N LYS A 76 10.83 -5.12 -8.79
CA LYS A 76 12.02 -5.31 -9.62
C LYS A 76 11.67 -5.41 -11.11
N LEU A 77 10.60 -6.15 -11.45
CA LEU A 77 10.08 -6.25 -12.81
C LEU A 77 9.63 -4.89 -13.36
N ALA A 78 8.96 -4.08 -12.54
CA ALA A 78 8.53 -2.74 -12.95
C ALA A 78 9.71 -1.78 -13.17
N ALA A 79 10.75 -1.87 -12.35
CA ALA A 79 11.95 -1.04 -12.45
C ALA A 79 12.88 -1.44 -13.59
N TYR A 80 12.85 -2.70 -14.03
CA TYR A 80 13.71 -3.18 -15.12
C TYR A 80 13.19 -2.70 -16.48
N SER A 81 13.98 -1.92 -17.20
CA SER A 81 13.61 -1.37 -18.51
C SER A 81 13.78 -2.37 -19.68
N GLY A 82 14.60 -3.42 -19.49
CA GLY A 82 14.86 -4.41 -20.52
C GLY A 82 13.72 -5.39 -20.78
N LYS A 83 13.91 -6.23 -21.81
CA LYS A 83 13.01 -7.35 -22.11
C LYS A 83 13.40 -8.57 -21.27
N ILE A 84 12.42 -9.41 -20.97
CA ILE A 84 12.60 -10.72 -20.35
C ILE A 84 11.95 -11.74 -21.28
N ASN A 85 12.79 -12.48 -22.01
CA ASN A 85 12.37 -13.37 -23.08
C ASN A 85 12.37 -14.85 -22.64
N ASN A 86 13.04 -15.16 -21.54
CA ASN A 86 13.19 -16.50 -21.02
C ASN A 86 13.50 -16.49 -19.51
N ILE A 87 13.53 -17.69 -18.91
CA ILE A 87 13.79 -17.83 -17.47
C ILE A 87 15.20 -17.39 -17.06
N LYS A 88 16.20 -17.50 -17.93
CA LYS A 88 17.57 -17.06 -17.63
C LYS A 88 17.64 -15.54 -17.47
N ASP A 89 16.97 -14.79 -18.37
CA ASP A 89 16.84 -13.33 -18.28
C ASP A 89 16.18 -12.94 -16.95
N PHE A 90 15.10 -13.65 -16.56
CA PHE A 90 14.42 -13.40 -15.29
C PHE A 90 15.33 -13.63 -14.08
N ILE A 91 16.09 -14.71 -14.07
CA ILE A 91 17.01 -15.03 -12.97
C ILE A 91 18.13 -13.98 -12.86
N ILE A 92 18.72 -13.60 -13.98
CA ILE A 92 19.86 -12.66 -14.03
C ILE A 92 19.43 -11.25 -13.62
N HIS A 93 18.34 -10.75 -14.18
CA HIS A 93 17.97 -9.32 -14.06
C HIS A 93 17.00 -9.02 -12.91
N ILE A 94 16.16 -9.98 -12.55
CA ILE A 94 15.13 -9.78 -11.52
C ILE A 94 15.50 -10.49 -10.22
N GLY A 95 15.84 -11.77 -10.34
CA GLY A 95 16.15 -12.63 -9.20
C GLY A 95 14.95 -12.78 -8.25
N ALA A 96 14.57 -13.99 -7.95
CA ALA A 96 13.49 -14.29 -7.02
C ALA A 96 13.82 -15.54 -6.21
N GLY A 97 13.10 -15.76 -5.11
CA GLY A 97 13.19 -17.01 -4.39
C GLY A 97 12.70 -18.18 -5.26
N GLU A 98 13.23 -19.35 -4.97
CA GLU A 98 13.05 -20.61 -5.72
C GLU A 98 11.60 -20.87 -6.16
N ARG A 99 10.64 -20.70 -5.22
CA ARG A 99 9.22 -20.95 -5.47
C ARG A 99 8.59 -19.98 -6.50
N ILE A 100 9.05 -18.74 -6.56
CA ILE A 100 8.57 -17.76 -7.54
C ILE A 100 9.26 -18.01 -8.88
N THR A 101 10.57 -18.28 -8.88
CA THR A 101 11.33 -18.65 -10.07
C THR A 101 10.74 -19.88 -10.75
N ALA A 102 10.40 -20.93 -10.00
CA ALA A 102 9.75 -22.13 -10.54
C ALA A 102 8.41 -21.81 -11.23
N LYS A 103 7.59 -20.90 -10.65
CA LYS A 103 6.32 -20.48 -11.27
C LYS A 103 6.53 -19.70 -12.56
N VAL A 104 7.54 -18.82 -12.59
CA VAL A 104 7.87 -18.07 -13.81
C VAL A 104 8.43 -19.00 -14.88
N ASN A 105 9.23 -20.00 -14.49
CA ASN A 105 9.69 -21.04 -15.43
C ASN A 105 8.50 -21.83 -16.01
N GLU A 106 7.57 -22.26 -15.14
CA GLU A 106 6.36 -22.94 -15.59
C GLU A 106 5.54 -22.11 -16.58
N LEU A 107 5.48 -20.76 -16.39
CA LEU A 107 4.83 -19.86 -17.32
C LEU A 107 5.53 -19.84 -18.69
N PHE A 108 6.88 -19.83 -18.73
CA PHE A 108 7.64 -19.90 -19.97
C PHE A 108 7.49 -21.23 -20.69
N GLU A 109 7.45 -22.35 -19.92
CA GLU A 109 7.36 -23.70 -20.49
C GLU A 109 5.96 -24.04 -20.98
N LYS A 110 4.91 -23.63 -20.22
CA LYS A 110 3.54 -24.11 -20.41
C LYS A 110 2.53 -23.02 -20.75
N GLY A 111 2.93 -21.74 -20.71
CA GLY A 111 2.03 -20.60 -20.91
C GLY A 111 1.06 -20.37 -19.74
N VAL A 112 1.13 -21.17 -18.67
CA VAL A 112 0.25 -21.09 -17.49
C VAL A 112 1.03 -21.38 -16.22
N ILE A 113 0.52 -20.90 -15.08
CA ILE A 113 1.03 -21.24 -13.76
C ILE A 113 0.04 -22.17 -13.07
N LYS A 114 0.43 -23.44 -12.86
CA LYS A 114 -0.41 -24.47 -12.25
C LYS A 114 -1.05 -24.04 -10.91
N TYR A 115 -0.30 -23.26 -10.12
CA TYR A 115 -0.81 -22.72 -8.87
C TYR A 115 -2.02 -21.80 -9.10
N GLU A 116 -1.96 -20.94 -10.11
CA GLU A 116 -3.04 -20.02 -10.47
C GLU A 116 -4.24 -20.78 -11.00
N GLU A 117 -4.03 -21.75 -11.92
CA GLU A 117 -5.09 -22.58 -12.48
C GLU A 117 -5.84 -23.36 -11.39
N LYS A 118 -5.11 -23.99 -10.47
CA LYS A 118 -5.70 -24.82 -9.42
C LYS A 118 -6.41 -24.03 -8.32
N ASN A 119 -5.77 -22.96 -7.82
CA ASN A 119 -6.21 -22.29 -6.60
C ASN A 119 -7.01 -21.01 -6.85
N ILE A 120 -6.85 -20.40 -8.03
CA ILE A 120 -7.50 -19.14 -8.35
C ILE A 120 -8.60 -19.37 -9.38
N LYS A 121 -8.27 -19.89 -10.56
CA LYS A 121 -9.26 -20.13 -11.61
C LYS A 121 -10.18 -21.32 -11.30
N GLY A 122 -9.67 -22.31 -10.57
CA GLY A 122 -10.45 -23.47 -10.11
C GLY A 122 -11.34 -23.21 -8.88
N ASP A 123 -11.18 -22.09 -8.17
CA ASP A 123 -12.04 -21.72 -7.05
C ASP A 123 -13.22 -20.87 -7.54
N SER A 124 -14.40 -21.46 -7.64
CA SER A 124 -15.64 -20.79 -8.06
C SER A 124 -15.99 -19.55 -7.21
N ASN A 125 -15.42 -19.44 -6.01
CA ASN A 125 -15.67 -18.34 -5.09
C ASN A 125 -14.66 -17.18 -5.20
N VAL A 126 -13.60 -17.29 -6.02
CA VAL A 126 -12.55 -16.28 -6.08
C VAL A 126 -13.10 -14.90 -6.46
N ASN A 127 -14.01 -14.83 -7.43
CA ASN A 127 -14.64 -13.57 -7.83
C ASN A 127 -15.39 -12.92 -6.66
N PHE A 128 -16.14 -13.70 -5.90
CA PHE A 128 -16.83 -13.23 -4.70
C PHE A 128 -15.83 -12.76 -3.62
N LEU A 129 -14.76 -13.52 -3.38
CA LEU A 129 -13.74 -13.13 -2.40
C LEU A 129 -13.00 -11.86 -2.83
N MET A 130 -12.75 -11.66 -4.13
CA MET A 130 -12.18 -10.43 -4.69
C MET A 130 -13.16 -9.25 -4.55
N GLU A 131 -14.45 -9.48 -4.70
CA GLU A 131 -15.48 -8.47 -4.49
C GLU A 131 -15.57 -8.07 -3.01
N LEU A 132 -15.51 -9.03 -2.07
CA LEU A 132 -15.46 -8.76 -0.63
C LEU A 132 -14.31 -7.81 -0.24
N LYS A 133 -13.15 -7.94 -0.88
CA LYS A 133 -11.98 -7.07 -0.63
C LYS A 133 -12.25 -5.60 -0.94
N LYS A 134 -13.19 -5.29 -1.82
CA LYS A 134 -13.58 -3.92 -2.18
C LYS A 134 -14.44 -3.26 -1.12
N ILE A 135 -15.06 -4.05 -0.25
CA ILE A 135 -15.96 -3.56 0.80
C ILE A 135 -15.12 -3.00 1.95
N LYS A 136 -15.28 -1.71 2.24
CA LYS A 136 -14.56 -1.04 3.34
C LYS A 136 -14.85 -1.72 4.68
N GLY A 137 -13.79 -2.00 5.44
CA GLY A 137 -13.87 -2.70 6.72
C GLY A 137 -13.85 -4.23 6.62
N ILE A 138 -13.92 -4.82 5.42
CA ILE A 138 -13.73 -6.26 5.20
C ILE A 138 -12.26 -6.51 4.82
N GLY A 139 -11.48 -6.94 5.80
CA GLY A 139 -10.09 -7.36 5.62
C GLY A 139 -9.94 -8.88 5.49
N PRO A 140 -8.70 -9.38 5.33
CA PRO A 140 -8.43 -10.82 5.13
C PRO A 140 -9.08 -11.73 6.17
N VAL A 141 -9.03 -11.37 7.45
CA VAL A 141 -9.63 -12.15 8.55
C VAL A 141 -11.14 -12.27 8.36
N LYS A 142 -11.82 -11.15 8.03
CA LYS A 142 -13.26 -11.15 7.79
C LYS A 142 -13.62 -11.93 6.53
N ILE A 143 -12.83 -11.83 5.46
CA ILE A 143 -13.01 -12.62 4.23
C ILE A 143 -12.99 -14.12 4.55
N LEU A 144 -12.01 -14.57 5.35
CA LEU A 144 -11.94 -15.98 5.77
C LEU A 144 -13.13 -16.38 6.64
N GLN A 145 -13.59 -15.53 7.56
CA GLN A 145 -14.79 -15.79 8.36
C GLN A 145 -16.04 -15.95 7.50
N ILE A 146 -16.25 -15.07 6.52
CA ILE A 146 -17.37 -15.13 5.57
C ILE A 146 -17.30 -16.41 4.73
N LYS A 147 -16.10 -16.74 4.20
CA LYS A 147 -15.86 -17.99 3.47
C LYS A 147 -16.18 -19.23 4.31
N ASN A 148 -15.69 -19.28 5.56
CA ASN A 148 -15.91 -20.39 6.48
C ASN A 148 -17.37 -20.51 6.93
N ALA A 149 -18.14 -19.41 6.92
CA ALA A 149 -19.59 -19.42 7.14
C ALA A 149 -20.38 -19.95 5.93
N GLY A 150 -19.70 -20.35 4.85
CA GLY A 150 -20.33 -20.93 3.66
C GLY A 150 -20.96 -19.91 2.71
N ILE A 151 -20.80 -18.61 2.95
CA ILE A 151 -21.34 -17.53 2.12
C ILE A 151 -20.60 -17.49 0.79
N LYS A 152 -21.33 -17.45 -0.33
CA LYS A 152 -20.78 -17.55 -1.69
C LYS A 152 -21.11 -16.35 -2.59
N SER A 153 -21.97 -15.43 -2.13
CA SER A 153 -22.35 -14.24 -2.91
C SER A 153 -22.60 -13.02 -2.03
N ILE A 154 -22.58 -11.84 -2.63
CA ILE A 154 -22.95 -10.57 -1.95
C ILE A 154 -24.42 -10.60 -1.52
N GLU A 155 -25.30 -11.22 -2.31
CA GLU A 155 -26.71 -11.36 -2.02
C GLU A 155 -26.95 -12.22 -0.77
N GLU A 156 -26.21 -13.32 -0.64
CA GLU A 156 -26.22 -14.14 0.57
C GLU A 156 -25.65 -13.37 1.77
N LEU A 157 -24.57 -12.62 1.57
CA LEU A 157 -23.97 -11.83 2.64
C LEU A 157 -24.95 -10.76 3.17
N LYS A 158 -25.71 -10.10 2.28
CA LYS A 158 -26.77 -9.14 2.66
C LYS A 158 -27.88 -9.78 3.49
N LYS A 159 -28.19 -11.05 3.25
CA LYS A 159 -29.17 -11.82 4.04
C LYS A 159 -28.61 -12.26 5.40
N ASN A 160 -27.33 -12.12 5.65
CA ASN A 160 -26.62 -12.51 6.86
C ASN A 160 -25.92 -11.33 7.55
N PRO A 161 -26.63 -10.23 7.88
CA PRO A 161 -26.04 -8.99 8.42
C PRO A 161 -25.33 -9.22 9.77
N GLN A 162 -25.72 -10.26 10.54
CA GLN A 162 -25.10 -10.61 11.82
C GLN A 162 -23.61 -11.02 11.68
N LEU A 163 -23.16 -11.37 10.49
CA LEU A 163 -21.74 -11.62 10.22
C LEU A 163 -20.90 -10.36 10.13
N LEU A 164 -21.53 -9.17 10.04
CA LEU A 164 -20.88 -7.91 9.78
C LEU A 164 -21.05 -6.91 10.94
N SER A 165 -20.04 -6.12 11.21
CA SER A 165 -20.16 -4.97 12.10
C SER A 165 -20.92 -3.83 11.42
N ALA A 166 -21.42 -2.85 12.18
CA ALA A 166 -22.11 -1.67 11.64
C ALA A 166 -21.27 -0.97 10.55
N LYS A 167 -19.96 -0.79 10.77
CA LYS A 167 -19.05 -0.23 9.77
C LYS A 167 -18.97 -1.06 8.49
N GLN A 168 -18.97 -2.39 8.60
CA GLN A 168 -18.91 -3.29 7.45
C GLN A 168 -20.24 -3.32 6.69
N LEU A 169 -21.37 -3.14 7.38
CA LEU A 169 -22.67 -2.99 6.75
C LEU A 169 -22.75 -1.72 5.90
N ILE A 170 -22.27 -0.59 6.44
CA ILE A 170 -22.13 0.66 5.67
C ILE A 170 -21.21 0.43 4.46
N GLY A 171 -20.04 -0.21 4.67
CA GLY A 171 -19.15 -0.57 3.59
C GLY A 171 -19.83 -1.40 2.50
N LEU A 172 -20.63 -2.41 2.88
CA LEU A 172 -21.39 -3.26 1.95
C LEU A 172 -22.49 -2.48 1.20
N GLN A 173 -23.12 -1.52 1.86
CA GLN A 173 -24.16 -0.70 1.24
C GLN A 173 -23.59 0.19 0.12
N TYR A 174 -22.41 0.77 0.33
CA TYR A 174 -21.85 1.80 -0.55
C TYR A 174 -20.69 1.33 -1.44
N TYR A 175 -20.20 0.08 -1.36
CA TYR A 175 -18.98 -0.35 -2.03
C TYR A 175 -18.99 -0.13 -3.55
N LYS A 176 -20.13 -0.33 -4.22
CA LYS A 176 -20.22 -0.15 -5.68
C LYS A 176 -20.05 1.31 -6.09
N THR A 177 -20.65 2.24 -5.36
CA THR A 177 -20.57 3.67 -5.67
C THR A 177 -19.22 4.27 -5.28
N VAL A 178 -18.65 3.83 -4.15
CA VAL A 178 -17.32 4.27 -3.68
C VAL A 178 -16.17 3.75 -4.56
N GLU A 179 -16.35 2.61 -5.22
CA GLU A 179 -15.35 2.07 -6.18
C GLU A 179 -15.30 2.86 -7.50
N THR A 180 -16.34 3.64 -7.83
CA THR A 180 -16.34 4.43 -9.07
C THR A 180 -15.41 5.62 -8.94
N ARG A 181 -14.62 5.86 -10.01
CA ARG A 181 -13.69 7.00 -10.03
C ARG A 181 -14.45 8.32 -10.02
N ILE A 182 -13.91 9.30 -9.31
CA ILE A 182 -14.43 10.67 -9.20
C ILE A 182 -13.81 11.49 -10.34
N PRO A 183 -14.59 11.97 -11.33
CA PRO A 183 -14.08 12.90 -12.34
C PRO A 183 -13.53 14.18 -11.69
N ILE A 184 -12.58 14.85 -12.36
CA ILE A 184 -11.96 16.06 -11.80
C ILE A 184 -12.99 17.17 -11.56
N GLU A 185 -13.97 17.30 -12.43
CA GLU A 185 -15.02 18.33 -12.36
C GLU A 185 -15.92 18.11 -11.11
N GLU A 186 -16.26 16.87 -10.80
CA GLU A 186 -17.01 16.51 -9.59
C GLU A 186 -16.13 16.69 -8.34
N TYR A 187 -14.85 16.31 -8.42
CA TYR A 187 -13.90 16.50 -7.31
C TYR A 187 -13.77 17.97 -6.90
N GLU A 188 -13.70 18.88 -7.86
CA GLU A 188 -13.64 20.33 -7.59
C GLU A 188 -14.90 20.85 -6.92
N GLN A 189 -16.07 20.25 -7.16
CA GLN A 189 -17.30 20.59 -6.43
C GLN A 189 -17.23 20.12 -4.97
N HIS A 190 -16.78 18.90 -4.72
CA HIS A 190 -16.51 18.40 -3.38
C HIS A 190 -15.52 19.29 -2.64
N LYS A 191 -14.42 19.65 -3.32
CA LYS A 191 -13.39 20.54 -2.78
C LYS A 191 -13.96 21.87 -2.31
N LYS A 192 -14.79 22.53 -3.12
CA LYS A 192 -15.43 23.80 -2.75
C LYS A 192 -16.27 23.69 -1.47
N ILE A 193 -17.04 22.59 -1.30
CA ILE A 193 -17.84 22.36 -0.10
C ILE A 193 -16.94 22.21 1.13
N ILE A 194 -15.90 21.38 1.02
CA ILE A 194 -14.96 21.10 2.10
C ILE A 194 -14.17 22.36 2.49
N GLU A 195 -13.68 23.11 1.53
CA GLU A 195 -12.89 24.34 1.75
C GLU A 195 -13.64 25.47 2.40
N LYS A 196 -14.97 25.55 2.23
CA LYS A 196 -15.79 26.64 2.75
C LYS A 196 -15.54 26.94 4.24
N TYR A 197 -15.45 25.90 5.06
CA TYR A 197 -15.18 26.00 6.49
C TYR A 197 -13.70 26.18 6.81
N LEU A 198 -12.82 25.46 6.11
CA LEU A 198 -11.39 25.50 6.36
C LEU A 198 -10.81 26.87 6.05
N LYS A 199 -11.26 27.51 4.97
CA LYS A 199 -10.89 28.89 4.60
C LYS A 199 -11.40 29.92 5.63
N LYS A 200 -12.64 29.75 6.13
CA LYS A 200 -13.19 30.65 7.15
C LYS A 200 -12.36 30.66 8.44
N LEU A 201 -11.74 29.53 8.79
CA LEU A 201 -10.87 29.40 9.96
C LEU A 201 -9.40 29.72 9.66
N ASN A 202 -9.08 30.06 8.42
CA ASN A 202 -7.70 30.30 7.94
C ASN A 202 -6.74 29.16 8.30
N LEU A 203 -7.16 27.90 8.05
CA LEU A 203 -6.36 26.73 8.35
C LEU A 203 -5.36 26.42 7.23
N THR A 204 -4.24 25.81 7.60
CA THR A 204 -3.32 25.19 6.63
C THR A 204 -3.78 23.78 6.32
N TYR A 205 -4.10 23.50 5.07
CA TYR A 205 -4.55 22.17 4.61
C TYR A 205 -4.09 21.90 3.18
N GLU A 206 -4.10 20.62 2.79
CA GLU A 206 -3.78 20.18 1.44
C GLU A 206 -4.68 19.01 1.03
N PHE A 207 -5.20 19.03 -0.20
CA PHE A 207 -5.84 17.87 -0.81
C PHE A 207 -4.74 16.95 -1.34
N VAL A 208 -4.62 15.79 -0.76
CA VAL A 208 -3.53 14.85 -0.99
C VAL A 208 -3.96 13.70 -1.93
N GLY A 209 -3.40 12.52 -1.77
CA GLY A 209 -3.78 11.34 -2.58
C GLY A 209 -3.53 11.52 -4.07
N SER A 210 -4.40 10.93 -4.87
CA SER A 210 -4.27 10.97 -6.34
C SER A 210 -4.56 12.34 -6.95
N TYR A 211 -5.32 13.19 -6.26
CA TYR A 211 -5.55 14.57 -6.68
C TYR A 211 -4.25 15.37 -6.72
N ARG A 212 -3.47 15.37 -5.63
CA ARG A 212 -2.18 16.07 -5.58
C ARG A 212 -1.16 15.53 -6.59
N ARG A 213 -1.29 14.27 -6.99
CA ARG A 213 -0.48 13.66 -8.06
C ARG A 213 -0.97 14.00 -9.47
N GLY A 214 -1.88 14.94 -9.64
CA GLY A 214 -2.38 15.41 -10.93
C GLY A 214 -3.13 14.31 -11.71
N SER A 215 -3.91 13.47 -11.04
CA SER A 215 -4.76 12.50 -11.70
C SER A 215 -6.02 13.17 -12.28
N LYS A 216 -6.44 12.73 -13.48
CA LYS A 216 -7.69 13.22 -14.10
C LYS A 216 -8.95 12.68 -13.43
N SER A 217 -8.82 11.63 -12.63
CA SER A 217 -9.90 11.08 -11.80
C SER A 217 -9.33 10.50 -10.52
N MET A 218 -10.07 10.58 -9.42
CA MET A 218 -9.65 10.17 -8.08
C MET A 218 -10.42 8.94 -7.60
N GLY A 219 -9.86 8.18 -6.65
CA GLY A 219 -10.53 7.05 -6.00
C GLY A 219 -11.39 7.51 -4.82
N ASP A 220 -10.87 8.45 -4.08
CA ASP A 220 -11.40 9.01 -2.85
C ASP A 220 -10.99 10.47 -2.72
N ILE A 221 -11.51 11.13 -1.70
CA ILE A 221 -11.19 12.52 -1.36
C ILE A 221 -10.36 12.48 -0.09
N ASP A 222 -9.06 12.76 -0.23
CA ASP A 222 -8.11 12.79 0.87
C ASP A 222 -7.74 14.22 1.21
N ILE A 223 -7.84 14.61 2.48
CA ILE A 223 -7.42 15.92 2.95
C ILE A 223 -6.54 15.80 4.19
N LEU A 224 -5.42 16.50 4.16
CA LEU A 224 -4.50 16.66 5.27
C LEU A 224 -4.64 18.08 5.82
N ILE A 225 -4.89 18.21 7.12
CA ILE A 225 -4.99 19.47 7.83
C ILE A 225 -3.83 19.56 8.82
N LYS A 226 -3.09 20.66 8.81
CA LYS A 226 -2.10 20.94 9.86
C LYS A 226 -2.83 21.24 11.17
N TYR A 227 -2.39 20.63 12.25
CA TYR A 227 -3.00 20.85 13.56
C TYR A 227 -3.06 22.35 13.91
N ASP A 228 -4.23 22.79 14.28
CA ASP A 228 -4.49 24.13 14.82
C ASP A 228 -5.41 23.99 16.05
N PRO A 229 -5.07 24.56 17.22
CA PRO A 229 -5.88 24.44 18.43
C PRO A 229 -7.30 25.03 18.30
N LYS A 230 -7.51 25.93 17.33
CA LYS A 230 -8.83 26.50 17.03
C LYS A 230 -9.74 25.55 16.27
N PHE A 231 -9.18 24.51 15.64
CA PHE A 231 -9.91 23.56 14.80
C PHE A 231 -10.31 22.32 15.59
N LYS A 232 -11.61 22.07 15.68
CA LYS A 232 -12.17 20.84 16.25
C LYS A 232 -12.81 20.03 15.15
N LEU A 233 -12.20 18.88 14.85
CA LEU A 233 -12.69 17.99 13.78
C LEU A 233 -14.14 17.55 14.00
N GLY A 234 -14.55 17.31 15.26
CA GLY A 234 -15.92 16.93 15.59
C GLY A 234 -16.94 17.98 15.15
N ASP A 235 -16.70 19.25 15.49
CA ASP A 235 -17.58 20.36 15.14
C ASP A 235 -17.67 20.54 13.61
N TYR A 236 -16.55 20.38 12.94
CA TYR A 236 -16.49 20.44 11.48
C TYR A 236 -17.32 19.32 10.82
N ILE A 237 -17.21 18.10 11.33
CA ILE A 237 -17.97 16.95 10.84
C ILE A 237 -19.47 17.14 11.09
N GLU A 238 -19.87 17.65 12.26
CA GLU A 238 -21.29 17.93 12.55
C GLU A 238 -21.87 19.02 11.64
N ASN A 239 -21.09 20.05 11.32
CA ASN A 239 -21.51 21.07 10.34
C ASN A 239 -21.77 20.45 8.96
N LEU A 240 -20.85 19.61 8.46
CA LEU A 240 -21.01 18.93 7.17
C LEU A 240 -22.18 17.93 7.16
N LYS A 241 -22.49 17.29 8.30
CA LYS A 241 -23.69 16.45 8.47
C LYS A 241 -24.95 17.27 8.42
N THR A 242 -25.01 18.39 9.14
CA THR A 242 -26.17 19.29 9.19
C THR A 242 -26.48 19.84 7.79
N GLU A 243 -25.45 20.12 6.98
CA GLU A 243 -25.63 20.50 5.56
C GLU A 243 -26.05 19.31 4.67
N GLY A 244 -26.15 18.10 5.21
CA GLY A 244 -26.52 16.89 4.47
C GLY A 244 -25.44 16.36 3.53
N TYR A 245 -24.21 16.88 3.64
CA TYR A 245 -23.10 16.44 2.81
C TYR A 245 -22.52 15.08 3.26
N ILE A 246 -22.35 14.85 4.57
CA ILE A 246 -21.95 13.55 5.12
C ILE A 246 -23.20 12.68 5.26
N LYS A 247 -23.17 11.51 4.61
CA LYS A 247 -24.25 10.51 4.66
C LYS A 247 -24.01 9.48 5.75
N GLU A 248 -22.77 8.97 5.86
CA GLU A 248 -22.41 7.92 6.81
C GLU A 248 -21.03 8.17 7.40
N VAL A 249 -20.83 7.76 8.63
CA VAL A 249 -19.56 7.81 9.34
C VAL A 249 -18.97 6.41 9.40
N LEU A 250 -17.84 6.20 8.73
CA LEU A 250 -17.09 4.94 8.80
C LEU A 250 -16.18 4.88 10.03
N SER A 251 -15.52 6.00 10.34
CA SER A 251 -14.77 6.18 11.57
C SER A 251 -14.59 7.65 11.88
N SER A 252 -14.64 8.00 13.16
CA SER A 252 -14.39 9.36 13.65
C SER A 252 -13.56 9.31 14.91
N GLY A 253 -12.51 10.12 14.97
CA GLY A 253 -11.62 10.31 16.10
C GLY A 253 -11.21 11.77 16.22
N LYS A 254 -10.31 12.07 17.15
CA LYS A 254 -9.85 13.46 17.39
C LYS A 254 -9.05 14.04 16.22
N VAL A 255 -8.30 13.19 15.50
CA VAL A 255 -7.38 13.61 14.42
C VAL A 255 -7.66 12.92 13.09
N LYS A 256 -8.63 12.01 13.03
CA LYS A 256 -8.95 11.26 11.82
C LYS A 256 -10.43 11.06 11.66
N PHE A 257 -10.92 11.28 10.45
CA PHE A 257 -12.28 10.98 10.02
C PHE A 257 -12.26 10.19 8.71
N SER A 258 -13.18 9.27 8.58
CA SER A 258 -13.51 8.59 7.32
C SER A 258 -15.02 8.46 7.22
N GLY A 259 -15.59 8.83 6.09
CA GLY A 259 -17.04 8.81 5.91
C GLY A 259 -17.44 8.73 4.44
N ILE A 260 -18.75 8.54 4.24
CA ILE A 260 -19.40 8.59 2.94
C ILE A 260 -20.04 9.98 2.79
N VAL A 261 -19.72 10.66 1.70
CA VAL A 261 -20.22 11.98 1.36
C VAL A 261 -20.98 11.95 0.03
N GLN A 262 -21.87 12.93 -0.16
CA GLN A 262 -22.63 13.04 -1.39
C GLN A 262 -22.99 14.50 -1.66
N ILE A 263 -22.74 14.95 -2.88
CA ILE A 263 -23.37 16.15 -3.43
C ILE A 263 -24.80 15.77 -3.84
N LYS A 264 -25.78 16.63 -3.54
CA LYS A 264 -27.20 16.34 -3.82
C LYS A 264 -27.39 15.98 -5.31
N GLY A 265 -27.92 14.79 -5.56
CA GLY A 265 -28.17 14.25 -6.90
C GLY A 265 -27.00 13.47 -7.50
N GLU A 266 -25.80 13.51 -6.89
CA GLU A 266 -24.61 12.86 -7.40
C GLU A 266 -24.34 11.49 -6.73
N THR A 267 -23.31 10.80 -7.20
CA THR A 267 -22.85 9.53 -6.64
C THR A 267 -22.20 9.73 -5.27
N THR A 268 -22.35 8.76 -4.38
CA THR A 268 -21.66 8.79 -3.07
C THR A 268 -20.17 8.56 -3.23
N ARG A 269 -19.36 9.28 -2.44
CA ARG A 269 -17.90 9.26 -2.45
C ARG A 269 -17.36 9.02 -1.04
N GLN A 270 -16.12 8.55 -0.95
CA GLN A 270 -15.41 8.47 0.32
C GLN A 270 -14.62 9.75 0.57
N LEU A 271 -14.72 10.25 1.80
CA LEU A 271 -13.91 11.36 2.32
C LEU A 271 -13.08 10.86 3.49
N ASP A 272 -11.78 11.07 3.42
CA ASP A 272 -10.83 10.81 4.49
C ASP A 272 -10.15 12.12 4.91
N ILE A 273 -10.23 12.46 6.20
CA ILE A 273 -9.59 13.65 6.78
C ILE A 273 -8.57 13.19 7.81
N LEU A 274 -7.37 13.76 7.75
CA LEU A 274 -6.33 13.58 8.73
C LEU A 274 -5.85 14.93 9.23
N ILE A 275 -5.68 15.05 10.56
CA ILE A 275 -4.99 16.17 11.19
C ILE A 275 -3.61 15.70 11.60
N ALA A 276 -2.57 16.36 11.13
CA ALA A 276 -1.18 16.07 11.49
C ALA A 276 -0.62 17.16 12.41
N PRO A 277 0.14 16.78 13.46
CA PRO A 277 0.93 17.72 14.25
C PRO A 277 1.87 18.53 13.36
N GLU A 278 2.26 19.72 13.81
CA GLU A 278 3.10 20.62 13.03
C GLU A 278 4.42 19.98 12.59
N ASN A 279 5.11 19.33 13.51
CA ASN A 279 6.38 18.63 13.26
C ASN A 279 6.24 17.37 12.39
N GLU A 280 5.02 16.84 12.20
CA GLU A 280 4.73 15.65 11.38
C GLU A 280 4.08 16.01 10.04
N TYR A 281 3.68 17.26 9.85
CA TYR A 281 2.81 17.67 8.72
C TYR A 281 3.41 17.33 7.36
N PHE A 282 4.69 17.62 7.12
CA PHE A 282 5.32 17.33 5.83
C PHE A 282 5.64 15.86 5.61
N TYR A 283 5.91 15.10 6.66
CA TYR A 283 6.01 13.64 6.58
C TYR A 283 4.65 12.98 6.25
N SER A 284 3.59 13.46 6.90
CA SER A 284 2.22 13.07 6.59
C SER A 284 1.84 13.46 5.17
N MET A 285 2.20 14.64 4.70
CA MET A 285 1.97 15.09 3.32
C MET A 285 2.66 14.18 2.31
N LEU A 286 3.93 13.84 2.52
CA LEU A 286 4.67 12.90 1.69
C LEU A 286 3.98 11.53 1.64
N TYR A 287 3.61 11.01 2.81
CA TYR A 287 2.97 9.70 2.93
C TYR A 287 1.59 9.65 2.26
N PHE A 288 0.70 10.59 2.56
CA PHE A 288 -0.67 10.62 2.04
C PHE A 288 -0.74 11.08 0.58
N THR A 289 0.26 11.82 0.10
CA THR A 289 0.40 12.05 -1.35
C THR A 289 0.63 10.74 -2.10
N GLY A 290 1.42 9.81 -1.56
CA GLY A 290 1.68 8.50 -2.19
C GLY A 290 2.43 8.66 -3.53
N SER A 291 2.31 7.73 -4.45
CA SER A 291 1.44 6.54 -4.45
C SER A 291 1.91 5.45 -3.48
N ALA A 292 1.11 4.41 -3.27
CA ALA A 292 1.54 3.26 -2.47
C ALA A 292 2.85 2.64 -3.01
N ALA A 293 2.99 2.56 -4.34
CA ALA A 293 4.22 2.07 -4.99
C ALA A 293 5.40 2.99 -4.70
N PHE A 294 5.21 4.31 -4.82
CA PHE A 294 6.24 5.30 -4.50
C PHE A 294 6.66 5.20 -3.03
N ASN A 295 5.70 5.21 -2.10
CA ASN A 295 5.99 5.12 -0.67
C ASN A 295 6.74 3.83 -0.29
N THR A 296 6.36 2.69 -0.89
CA THR A 296 7.06 1.41 -0.65
C THR A 296 8.51 1.51 -1.10
N GLY A 297 8.77 1.97 -2.32
CA GLY A 297 10.13 2.11 -2.85
C GLY A 297 10.96 3.15 -2.11
N PHE A 298 10.36 4.29 -1.77
CA PHE A 298 11.03 5.35 -1.04
C PHE A 298 11.44 4.91 0.37
N ARG A 299 10.53 4.28 1.11
CA ARG A 299 10.81 3.73 2.44
C ARG A 299 11.85 2.59 2.40
N GLU A 300 11.78 1.71 1.39
CA GLU A 300 12.77 0.65 1.20
C GLU A 300 14.16 1.23 0.89
N TYR A 301 14.24 2.25 0.03
CA TYR A 301 15.49 2.95 -0.25
C TYR A 301 16.07 3.61 1.01
N VAL A 302 15.26 4.35 1.76
CA VAL A 302 15.67 5.01 3.01
C VAL A 302 16.18 3.97 4.01
N LYS A 303 15.46 2.88 4.21
CA LYS A 303 15.85 1.80 5.12
C LYS A 303 17.16 1.15 4.72
N ASN A 304 17.34 0.86 3.42
CA ASN A 304 18.53 0.15 2.93
C ASN A 304 19.79 1.04 2.91
N LYS A 305 19.63 2.33 2.60
CA LYS A 305 20.78 3.25 2.46
C LYS A 305 21.18 3.88 3.79
N PHE A 306 20.22 4.23 4.64
CA PHE A 306 20.47 5.02 5.84
C PHE A 306 20.22 4.20 7.14
N ASP A 307 19.71 2.97 7.01
CA ASP A 307 19.29 2.11 8.13
C ASP A 307 18.27 2.79 9.07
N VAL A 308 17.43 3.66 8.51
CA VAL A 308 16.40 4.42 9.20
C VAL A 308 15.03 4.04 8.69
N SER A 309 14.03 3.93 9.55
CA SER A 309 12.63 3.79 9.12
C SER A 309 11.99 5.17 8.96
N LEU A 310 11.20 5.34 7.90
CA LEU A 310 10.42 6.55 7.63
C LEU A 310 8.94 6.20 7.67
N SER A 311 8.14 7.01 8.36
CA SER A 311 6.68 6.90 8.43
C SER A 311 6.01 8.26 8.22
N GLU A 312 4.70 8.32 8.33
CA GLU A 312 3.93 9.57 8.38
C GLU A 312 4.24 10.43 9.61
N HIS A 313 4.88 9.86 10.63
CA HIS A 313 5.32 10.54 11.86
C HIS A 313 6.77 11.00 11.81
N GLY A 314 7.50 10.71 10.73
CA GLY A 314 8.90 11.06 10.57
C GLY A 314 9.84 9.86 10.56
N PHE A 315 11.12 10.15 10.80
CA PHE A 315 12.17 9.13 10.89
C PHE A 315 12.19 8.48 12.27
N ASN A 316 12.29 7.17 12.32
CA ASN A 316 12.41 6.41 13.56
C ASN A 316 13.87 5.98 13.78
N LYS A 317 14.67 6.88 14.38
CA LYS A 317 16.00 6.56 14.91
C LYS A 317 16.41 7.64 15.93
N ASP A 318 16.54 7.25 17.18
CA ASP A 318 16.85 8.15 18.29
C ASP A 318 18.26 8.76 18.25
N CYS A 319 19.15 8.25 17.37
CA CYS A 319 20.56 8.65 17.29
C CYS A 319 20.84 9.71 16.22
N ILE A 320 19.86 10.14 15.42
CA ILE A 320 20.05 11.13 14.36
C ILE A 320 19.36 12.42 14.76
N LYS A 321 20.10 13.51 14.82
CA LYS A 321 19.51 14.84 14.97
C LYS A 321 18.82 15.21 13.65
N ILE A 322 17.49 15.10 13.64
CA ILE A 322 16.66 15.45 12.49
C ILE A 322 16.35 16.94 12.60
N PRO A 323 16.66 17.75 11.57
CA PRO A 323 16.28 19.16 11.55
C PRO A 323 14.75 19.29 11.43
N GLU A 324 14.25 20.47 11.74
CA GLU A 324 12.86 20.80 11.47
C GLU A 324 12.62 20.80 9.95
N MET A 325 11.51 20.16 9.54
CA MET A 325 11.10 20.09 8.14
C MET A 325 10.03 21.14 7.88
N ASN A 326 10.33 22.10 7.03
CA ASN A 326 9.42 23.17 6.62
C ASN A 326 8.78 22.91 5.25
N SER A 327 9.20 21.82 4.60
CA SER A 327 8.65 21.35 3.31
C SER A 327 8.88 19.85 3.13
N GLU A 328 8.19 19.24 2.15
CA GLU A 328 8.54 17.88 1.71
C GLU A 328 9.94 17.83 1.10
N GLU A 329 10.38 18.90 0.44
CA GLU A 329 11.70 18.99 -0.18
C GLU A 329 12.82 18.88 0.86
N ASP A 330 12.62 19.38 2.08
CA ASP A 330 13.59 19.26 3.17
C ASP A 330 13.83 17.80 3.56
N ILE A 331 12.80 16.95 3.47
CA ILE A 331 12.95 15.51 3.71
C ILE A 331 13.88 14.88 2.67
N PHE A 332 13.75 15.26 1.41
CA PHE A 332 14.61 14.77 0.33
C PHE A 332 16.03 15.30 0.46
N ASN A 333 16.18 16.60 0.77
CA ASN A 333 17.47 17.25 0.97
C ASN A 333 18.23 16.64 2.15
N PHE A 334 17.55 16.37 3.27
CA PHE A 334 18.11 15.67 4.44
C PHE A 334 18.66 14.29 4.08
N LEU A 335 18.01 13.60 3.16
CA LEU A 335 18.45 12.28 2.66
C LEU A 335 19.49 12.38 1.54
N GLY A 336 19.87 13.61 1.09
CA GLY A 336 20.76 13.80 -0.05
C GLY A 336 20.19 13.23 -1.35
N ILE A 337 18.87 13.34 -1.55
CA ILE A 337 18.16 12.84 -2.72
C ILE A 337 17.45 13.99 -3.41
N LYS A 338 17.46 13.97 -4.74
CA LYS A 338 16.71 14.97 -5.52
C LYS A 338 15.21 14.86 -5.23
N TYR A 339 14.58 16.01 -5.00
CA TYR A 339 13.13 16.10 -4.82
C TYR A 339 12.36 15.50 -5.99
N VAL A 340 11.35 14.72 -5.69
CA VAL A 340 10.44 14.12 -6.67
C VAL A 340 9.08 14.80 -6.55
N ASP A 341 8.72 15.55 -7.57
CA ASP A 341 7.42 16.21 -7.66
C ASP A 341 6.27 15.21 -7.51
N PRO A 342 5.18 15.55 -6.79
CA PRO A 342 3.99 14.71 -6.64
C PRO A 342 3.48 14.07 -7.93
N ILE A 343 3.47 14.81 -9.05
CA ILE A 343 3.00 14.34 -10.36
C ILE A 343 3.81 13.13 -10.86
N LYS A 344 5.09 13.06 -10.48
CA LYS A 344 6.02 11.97 -10.85
C LYS A 344 5.95 10.76 -9.91
N ARG A 345 5.24 10.84 -8.77
CA ARG A 345 5.14 9.77 -7.76
C ARG A 345 4.10 8.69 -8.10
N LYS A 346 3.81 8.47 -9.37
CA LYS A 346 2.83 7.48 -9.85
C LYS A 346 3.38 6.05 -9.89
N ILE A 347 4.70 5.91 -9.93
CA ILE A 347 5.44 4.65 -10.05
C ILE A 347 6.30 4.41 -8.80
N PHE A 348 6.92 3.23 -8.74
CA PHE A 348 7.88 2.87 -7.71
C PHE A 348 9.07 3.84 -7.71
N PHE A 349 9.47 4.29 -6.50
CA PHE A 349 10.61 5.18 -6.37
C PHE A 349 11.91 4.44 -6.69
N THR A 350 12.66 5.01 -7.60
CA THR A 350 14.06 4.65 -7.87
C THR A 350 14.89 5.93 -7.80
N PRO A 351 15.99 5.97 -7.01
CA PRO A 351 16.83 7.16 -6.96
C PRO A 351 17.40 7.44 -8.35
N GLN A 352 17.26 8.67 -8.81
CA GLN A 352 17.97 9.13 -10.00
C GLN A 352 19.45 9.30 -9.63
N LYS A 353 20.33 8.73 -10.44
CA LYS A 353 21.78 8.94 -10.32
C LYS A 353 22.13 10.38 -10.62
#